data_a1be9f9fbf7c723d4dc4c7635fef8300
#
_entry.id   a1be9f9fbf7c723d4dc4c7635fef8300
#
_cell.length_a   1.000
_cell.length_b   1.000
_cell.length_c   1.000
_cell.angle_alpha   90.00
_cell.angle_beta   90.00
_cell.angle_gamma   90.00
#
_symmetry.space_group_name_H-M   'P 1'
#
loop_
_entity.id
_entity.type
_entity.pdbx_description
1 polymer ?
#
loop_
_entity_poly.entity_id
_entity_poly.type
_entity_poly.pdbx_seq_one_letter_code
_entity_poly.pdbx_strand_id
1 'polypeptide(L)'
;ATALTMGLGMASTFAIAEESKDPIKIVINNWTSQLVLSNVVGQVLQSQGYAVEYKSSDTQLQYTALPAGDMDFQVEVWEGSQAESFNKAVAAGAIDLGAHNAVTREDWWYPTYMEEMCPGLPDWKALDACAAKLATAETGTKGRFVGPPADWGKHYSERITALKMNFQEVPVGQAATLWAELQAAYDRKEPVVLFNWTPNFIEAKFEGKFVEFPKYEPECFSDPKWGSNPDAIYDCGAPASGYLKKAGSKQLAEKWPKATEVLKKVNFTNAQIAAAAAMV
;
A
#
# COMPACT_ATOMS: atom_id res chain seq x y z
N ALA A 1 47.32 -18.22 -60.73
CA ALA A 1 46.36 -17.14 -60.43
C ALA A 1 45.58 -17.55 -59.23
N THR A 2 45.91 -16.97 -58.06
CA THR A 2 45.21 -17.24 -56.76
C THR A 2 44.31 -16.02 -56.46
N ALA A 3 43.00 -16.23 -56.46
CA ALA A 3 42.04 -15.20 -56.13
C ALA A 3 41.85 -15.15 -54.60
N LEU A 4 42.18 -13.99 -54.03
CA LEU A 4 41.98 -13.68 -52.61
C LEU A 4 40.56 -13.08 -52.41
N THR A 5 39.64 -13.85 -51.86
CA THR A 5 38.29 -13.34 -51.48
C THR A 5 38.39 -12.64 -50.16
N MET A 6 38.30 -11.30 -50.15
CA MET A 6 38.07 -10.47 -48.97
C MET A 6 36.61 -10.63 -48.51
N GLY A 7 36.42 -11.31 -47.38
CA GLY A 7 35.14 -11.33 -46.70
C GLY A 7 34.88 -9.98 -45.96
N LEU A 8 33.90 -9.21 -46.44
CA LEU A 8 33.39 -8.06 -45.70
C LEU A 8 32.61 -8.56 -44.46
N GLY A 9 33.23 -8.45 -43.31
CA GLY A 9 32.53 -8.62 -42.04
C GLY A 9 31.54 -7.43 -41.79
N MET A 10 30.25 -7.66 -41.93
CA MET A 10 29.22 -6.72 -41.47
C MET A 10 29.27 -6.65 -39.95
N ALA A 11 29.88 -5.62 -39.38
CA ALA A 11 29.72 -5.26 -38.00
C ALA A 11 28.29 -4.73 -37.82
N SER A 12 27.41 -5.55 -37.26
CA SER A 12 26.09 -5.11 -36.84
C SER A 12 26.26 -4.15 -35.67
N THR A 13 26.29 -2.86 -35.94
CA THR A 13 26.11 -1.84 -34.91
C THR A 13 24.69 -1.96 -34.39
N PHE A 14 24.52 -2.51 -33.18
CA PHE A 14 23.29 -2.37 -32.42
C PHE A 14 23.10 -0.87 -32.16
N ALA A 15 22.26 -0.22 -32.94
CA ALA A 15 21.78 1.12 -32.59
C ALA A 15 21.02 1.00 -31.27
N ILE A 16 21.58 1.57 -30.21
CA ILE A 16 20.83 1.77 -28.97
C ILE A 16 19.71 2.75 -29.35
N ALA A 17 18.48 2.26 -29.37
CA ALA A 17 17.32 3.10 -29.64
C ALA A 17 17.34 4.29 -28.68
N GLU A 18 17.17 5.50 -29.20
CA GLU A 18 17.01 6.71 -28.36
C GLU A 18 15.73 6.55 -27.52
N GLU A 19 15.83 6.79 -26.21
CA GLU A 19 14.66 6.70 -25.33
C GLU A 19 13.64 7.79 -25.67
N SER A 20 12.37 7.51 -25.40
CA SER A 20 11.27 8.45 -25.67
C SER A 20 11.48 9.78 -24.96
N LYS A 21 11.08 10.86 -25.60
CA LYS A 21 11.02 12.22 -25.05
C LYS A 21 9.64 12.53 -24.43
N ASP A 22 8.69 11.61 -24.52
CA ASP A 22 7.41 11.73 -23.83
C ASP A 22 7.65 11.79 -22.32
N PRO A 23 6.76 12.44 -21.53
CA PRO A 23 6.89 12.43 -20.09
C PRO A 23 6.59 11.04 -19.51
N ILE A 24 7.39 10.63 -18.52
CA ILE A 24 7.10 9.48 -17.66
C ILE A 24 6.00 9.89 -16.68
N LYS A 25 4.85 9.20 -16.73
CA LYS A 25 3.68 9.50 -15.91
C LYS A 25 3.77 8.78 -14.57
N ILE A 26 4.05 9.53 -13.50
CA ILE A 26 4.17 9.01 -12.14
C ILE A 26 2.82 9.12 -11.43
N VAL A 27 2.36 8.03 -10.83
CA VAL A 27 1.13 7.99 -10.03
C VAL A 27 1.27 8.84 -8.78
N ILE A 28 0.24 9.60 -8.45
CA ILE A 28 0.07 10.32 -7.18
C ILE A 28 -1.22 9.81 -6.52
N ASN A 29 -1.09 9.28 -5.32
CA ASN A 29 -2.19 8.89 -4.44
C ASN A 29 -2.32 9.86 -3.25
N ASN A 30 -3.24 9.56 -2.32
CA ASN A 30 -3.66 10.48 -1.27
C ASN A 30 -3.07 10.17 0.13
N TRP A 31 -1.93 9.47 0.22
CA TRP A 31 -1.22 9.31 1.50
C TRP A 31 0.20 9.89 1.41
N THR A 32 0.70 10.36 2.56
CA THR A 32 1.84 11.28 2.64
C THR A 32 3.16 10.71 2.15
N SER A 33 3.53 9.47 2.50
CA SER A 33 4.79 8.86 2.04
C SER A 33 4.83 8.75 0.52
N GLN A 34 3.75 8.29 -0.10
CA GLN A 34 3.67 8.13 -1.55
C GLN A 34 3.78 9.47 -2.28
N LEU A 35 3.11 10.52 -1.77
CA LEU A 35 3.22 11.87 -2.31
C LEU A 35 4.68 12.34 -2.33
N VAL A 36 5.38 12.21 -1.20
CA VAL A 36 6.77 12.65 -1.07
C VAL A 36 7.69 11.79 -1.95
N LEU A 37 7.59 10.46 -1.84
CA LEU A 37 8.48 9.54 -2.55
C LEU A 37 8.29 9.58 -4.07
N SER A 38 7.06 9.75 -4.56
CA SER A 38 6.79 9.97 -5.99
C SER A 38 7.49 11.23 -6.50
N ASN A 39 7.44 12.33 -5.72
CA ASN A 39 8.13 13.57 -6.08
C ASN A 39 9.66 13.41 -6.03
N VAL A 40 10.20 12.72 -5.03
CA VAL A 40 11.64 12.41 -4.94
C VAL A 40 12.10 11.62 -6.16
N VAL A 41 11.38 10.57 -6.53
CA VAL A 41 11.71 9.75 -7.70
C VAL A 41 11.59 10.58 -9.00
N GLY A 42 10.55 11.38 -9.12
CA GLY A 42 10.37 12.28 -10.27
C GLY A 42 11.52 13.27 -10.43
N GLN A 43 11.99 13.88 -9.33
CA GLN A 43 13.15 14.78 -9.35
C GLN A 43 14.45 14.04 -9.75
N VAL A 44 14.65 12.79 -9.30
CA VAL A 44 15.78 11.96 -9.73
C VAL A 44 15.73 11.73 -11.24
N LEU A 45 14.57 11.37 -11.79
CA LEU A 45 14.41 11.18 -13.25
C LEU A 45 14.64 12.50 -14.01
N GLN A 46 14.09 13.61 -13.54
CA GLN A 46 14.30 14.94 -14.14
C GLN A 46 15.78 15.34 -14.13
N SER A 47 16.52 15.06 -13.06
CA SER A 47 17.96 15.33 -12.99
C SER A 47 18.77 14.54 -14.00
N GLN A 48 18.23 13.44 -14.51
CA GLN A 48 18.81 12.59 -15.57
C GLN A 48 18.30 12.96 -16.98
N GLY A 49 17.50 14.04 -17.09
CA GLY A 49 17.01 14.58 -18.35
C GLY A 49 15.67 14.02 -18.84
N TYR A 50 14.98 13.23 -18.03
CA TYR A 50 13.64 12.75 -18.39
C TYR A 50 12.57 13.81 -18.12
N ALA A 51 11.59 13.91 -19.01
CA ALA A 51 10.34 14.61 -18.72
C ALA A 51 9.49 13.78 -17.78
N VAL A 52 8.84 14.42 -16.80
CA VAL A 52 7.98 13.76 -15.80
C VAL A 52 6.65 14.47 -15.72
N GLU A 53 5.57 13.71 -15.67
CA GLU A 53 4.22 14.17 -15.41
C GLU A 53 3.63 13.44 -14.21
N TYR A 54 3.03 14.15 -13.27
CA TYR A 54 2.37 13.54 -12.11
C TYR A 54 0.88 13.37 -12.39
N LYS A 55 0.37 12.16 -12.19
CA LYS A 55 -1.03 11.77 -12.43
C LYS A 55 -1.70 11.35 -11.13
N SER A 56 -2.67 12.13 -10.66
CA SER A 56 -3.51 11.70 -9.53
C SER A 56 -4.39 10.53 -9.93
N SER A 57 -4.51 9.56 -9.03
CA SER A 57 -5.37 8.38 -9.21
C SER A 57 -5.90 7.88 -7.88
N ASP A 58 -7.13 7.40 -7.88
CA ASP A 58 -7.61 6.52 -6.83
C ASP A 58 -6.76 5.25 -6.77
N THR A 59 -6.60 4.69 -5.56
CA THR A 59 -5.68 3.58 -5.33
C THR A 59 -5.98 2.35 -6.17
N GLN A 60 -7.24 2.01 -6.38
CA GLN A 60 -7.58 0.83 -7.18
C GLN A 60 -7.55 1.09 -8.69
N LEU A 61 -7.88 2.30 -9.16
CA LEU A 61 -7.89 2.64 -10.58
C LEU A 61 -6.51 2.60 -11.22
N GLN A 62 -5.43 2.87 -10.47
CA GLN A 62 -4.06 2.78 -10.97
C GLN A 62 -3.73 1.40 -11.55
N TYR A 63 -4.34 0.32 -11.03
CA TYR A 63 -4.08 -1.04 -11.48
C TYR A 63 -4.75 -1.42 -12.80
N THR A 64 -5.66 -0.59 -13.31
CA THR A 64 -6.12 -0.66 -14.70
C THR A 64 -5.34 0.29 -15.61
N ALA A 65 -4.90 1.42 -15.08
CA ALA A 65 -4.16 2.43 -15.83
C ALA A 65 -2.71 2.01 -16.17
N LEU A 66 -2.03 1.30 -15.26
CA LEU A 66 -0.66 0.82 -15.49
C LEU A 66 -0.55 -0.16 -16.67
N PRO A 67 -1.32 -1.25 -16.76
CA PRO A 67 -1.23 -2.14 -17.94
C PRO A 67 -1.73 -1.47 -19.23
N ALA A 68 -2.63 -0.49 -19.16
CA ALA A 68 -3.09 0.29 -20.30
C ALA A 68 -2.04 1.32 -20.80
N GLY A 69 -1.05 1.68 -19.96
CA GLY A 69 -0.06 2.71 -20.27
C GLY A 69 -0.58 4.15 -20.10
N ASP A 70 -1.70 4.33 -19.40
CA ASP A 70 -2.20 5.65 -19.03
C ASP A 70 -1.39 6.27 -17.89
N MET A 71 -0.73 5.42 -17.10
CA MET A 71 0.25 5.73 -16.07
C MET A 71 1.46 4.83 -16.25
N ASP A 72 2.67 5.28 -15.84
CA ASP A 72 3.90 4.56 -16.13
C ASP A 72 4.60 4.02 -14.88
N PHE A 73 4.50 4.68 -13.72
CA PHE A 73 5.23 4.28 -12.52
C PHE A 73 4.44 4.55 -11.24
N GLN A 74 4.43 3.55 -10.34
CA GLN A 74 3.94 3.63 -8.96
C GLN A 74 5.06 3.24 -7.99
N VAL A 75 5.34 4.11 -7.01
CA VAL A 75 6.43 3.91 -6.05
C VAL A 75 6.05 3.02 -4.87
N GLU A 76 4.79 2.97 -4.48
CA GLU A 76 4.31 2.22 -3.30
C GLU A 76 3.14 1.30 -3.65
N VAL A 77 3.39 0.01 -3.70
CA VAL A 77 2.40 -1.07 -3.80
C VAL A 77 2.43 -1.84 -2.48
N TRP A 78 1.40 -1.64 -1.66
CA TRP A 78 1.28 -2.22 -0.31
C TRP A 78 0.62 -3.61 -0.36
N GLU A 79 1.26 -4.65 0.21
CA GLU A 79 0.73 -6.02 0.14
C GLU A 79 -0.65 -6.14 0.78
N GLY A 80 -0.83 -5.57 1.96
CA GLY A 80 -2.04 -5.76 2.76
C GLY A 80 -3.33 -5.21 2.13
N SER A 81 -3.21 -4.26 1.17
CA SER A 81 -4.37 -3.62 0.51
C SER A 81 -4.41 -3.78 -0.99
N GLN A 82 -3.25 -4.00 -1.63
CA GLN A 82 -3.15 -3.82 -3.08
C GLN A 82 -2.65 -5.07 -3.81
N ALA A 83 -2.26 -6.14 -3.08
CA ALA A 83 -1.67 -7.34 -3.68
C ALA A 83 -2.55 -7.97 -4.76
N GLU A 84 -3.85 -8.10 -4.53
CA GLU A 84 -4.77 -8.73 -5.48
C GLU A 84 -4.86 -7.91 -6.78
N SER A 85 -5.11 -6.60 -6.66
CA SER A 85 -5.21 -5.69 -7.81
C SER A 85 -3.89 -5.57 -8.56
N PHE A 86 -2.77 -5.52 -7.83
CA PHE A 86 -1.42 -5.52 -8.41
C PHE A 86 -1.13 -6.80 -9.19
N ASN A 87 -1.42 -7.97 -8.63
CA ASN A 87 -1.21 -9.25 -9.31
C ASN A 87 -2.07 -9.36 -10.58
N LYS A 88 -3.31 -8.87 -10.56
CA LYS A 88 -4.17 -8.76 -11.75
C LYS A 88 -3.58 -7.82 -12.80
N ALA A 89 -3.04 -6.67 -12.38
CA ALA A 89 -2.38 -5.72 -13.27
C ALA A 89 -1.13 -6.33 -13.92
N VAL A 90 -0.31 -7.06 -13.16
CA VAL A 90 0.87 -7.77 -13.69
C VAL A 90 0.45 -8.84 -14.71
N ALA A 91 -0.58 -9.61 -14.42
CA ALA A 91 -1.14 -10.57 -15.38
C ALA A 91 -1.67 -9.90 -16.66
N ALA A 92 -2.12 -8.65 -16.57
CA ALA A 92 -2.57 -7.83 -17.70
C ALA A 92 -1.45 -7.07 -18.43
N GLY A 93 -0.17 -7.18 -17.97
CA GLY A 93 0.99 -6.63 -18.64
C GLY A 93 1.71 -5.50 -17.90
N ALA A 94 1.28 -5.11 -16.70
CA ALA A 94 2.10 -4.25 -15.84
C ALA A 94 3.37 -4.99 -15.39
N ILE A 95 4.39 -4.24 -14.95
CA ILE A 95 5.69 -4.79 -14.57
C ILE A 95 5.84 -4.70 -13.05
N ASP A 96 6.22 -5.82 -12.41
CA ASP A 96 6.75 -5.81 -11.05
C ASP A 96 8.20 -5.33 -11.09
N LEU A 97 8.45 -4.13 -10.56
CA LEU A 97 9.78 -3.51 -10.51
C LEU A 97 10.55 -3.87 -9.22
N GLY A 98 10.04 -4.81 -8.44
CA GLY A 98 10.65 -5.33 -7.23
C GLY A 98 10.27 -4.57 -5.95
N ALA A 99 10.63 -5.17 -4.82
CA ALA A 99 10.33 -4.64 -3.50
C ALA A 99 11.34 -3.59 -3.03
N HIS A 100 10.89 -2.74 -2.11
CA HIS A 100 11.75 -1.94 -1.25
C HIS A 100 12.32 -2.78 -0.10
N ASN A 101 13.39 -2.29 0.54
CA ASN A 101 13.91 -2.84 1.81
C ASN A 101 13.02 -2.39 2.99
N ALA A 102 11.73 -2.61 2.87
CA ALA A 102 10.74 -2.22 3.85
C ALA A 102 9.79 -3.39 4.14
N VAL A 103 9.46 -3.53 5.41
CA VAL A 103 8.46 -4.48 5.90
C VAL A 103 7.23 -3.69 6.29
N THR A 104 6.06 -4.13 5.83
CA THR A 104 4.80 -3.42 6.02
C THR A 104 3.81 -4.20 6.89
N ARG A 105 2.95 -3.48 7.59
CA ARG A 105 1.73 -3.99 8.19
C ARG A 105 0.64 -2.93 8.03
N GLU A 106 -0.56 -3.33 7.71
CA GLU A 106 -1.72 -2.47 7.51
C GLU A 106 -2.91 -3.13 8.20
N ASP A 107 -3.29 -2.67 9.39
CA ASP A 107 -4.38 -3.31 10.14
C ASP A 107 -5.03 -2.37 11.16
N TRP A 108 -5.93 -2.89 11.98
CA TRP A 108 -6.53 -2.20 13.11
C TRP A 108 -5.47 -1.90 14.17
N TRP A 109 -5.48 -0.68 14.66
CA TRP A 109 -4.53 -0.17 15.62
C TRP A 109 -5.23 0.60 16.73
N TYR A 110 -4.67 0.57 17.94
CA TYR A 110 -5.22 1.26 19.10
C TYR A 110 -4.10 1.89 19.94
N PRO A 111 -4.36 3.03 20.64
CA PRO A 111 -3.42 3.59 21.61
C PRO A 111 -3.29 2.70 22.85
N THR A 112 -2.06 2.54 23.38
CA THR A 112 -1.78 1.62 24.51
C THR A 112 -2.56 1.90 25.78
N TYR A 113 -3.00 3.16 26.01
CA TYR A 113 -3.86 3.47 27.17
C TYR A 113 -5.19 2.70 27.14
N MET A 114 -5.60 2.17 26.01
CA MET A 114 -6.81 1.34 25.93
C MET A 114 -6.67 -0.02 26.62
N GLU A 115 -5.45 -0.50 26.89
CA GLU A 115 -5.24 -1.78 27.59
C GLU A 115 -5.80 -1.78 29.01
N GLU A 116 -5.84 -0.61 29.66
CA GLU A 116 -6.52 -0.42 30.95
C GLU A 116 -8.05 -0.49 30.83
N MET A 117 -8.60 0.06 29.74
CA MET A 117 -10.03 0.08 29.48
C MET A 117 -10.57 -1.25 28.96
N CYS A 118 -9.77 -1.95 28.20
CA CYS A 118 -10.09 -3.18 27.49
C CYS A 118 -9.04 -4.26 27.81
N PRO A 119 -9.08 -4.86 29.03
CA PRO A 119 -8.12 -5.88 29.42
C PRO A 119 -8.12 -7.06 28.47
N GLY A 120 -6.92 -7.53 28.10
CA GLY A 120 -6.71 -8.62 27.16
C GLY A 120 -6.31 -8.16 25.76
N LEU A 121 -6.33 -6.84 25.46
CA LEU A 121 -5.67 -6.33 24.26
C LEU A 121 -4.18 -6.75 24.26
N PRO A 122 -3.60 -7.10 23.12
CA PRO A 122 -4.07 -6.87 21.74
C PRO A 122 -5.01 -7.92 21.10
N ASP A 123 -5.46 -8.95 21.84
CA ASP A 123 -6.38 -9.97 21.29
C ASP A 123 -7.67 -9.33 20.76
N TRP A 124 -8.05 -9.65 19.52
CA TRP A 124 -9.26 -9.15 18.88
C TRP A 124 -10.55 -9.52 19.62
N LYS A 125 -10.57 -10.65 20.33
CA LYS A 125 -11.74 -11.07 21.15
C LYS A 125 -11.91 -10.17 22.38
N ALA A 126 -10.77 -9.74 22.96
CA ALA A 126 -10.80 -8.77 24.04
C ALA A 126 -11.29 -7.39 23.54
N LEU A 127 -10.87 -6.99 22.33
CA LEU A 127 -11.42 -5.80 21.68
C LEU A 127 -12.92 -5.93 21.44
N ASP A 128 -13.38 -7.06 20.92
CA ASP A 128 -14.81 -7.30 20.66
C ASP A 128 -15.64 -7.29 21.96
N ALA A 129 -15.15 -7.89 23.03
CA ALA A 129 -15.79 -7.82 24.34
C ALA A 129 -15.88 -6.38 24.88
N CYS A 130 -15.02 -5.49 24.41
CA CYS A 130 -14.95 -4.08 24.78
C CYS A 130 -15.77 -3.16 23.83
N ALA A 131 -16.42 -3.70 22.81
CA ALA A 131 -17.10 -2.95 21.74
C ALA A 131 -18.04 -1.85 22.24
N ALA A 132 -18.78 -2.10 23.32
CA ALA A 132 -19.71 -1.13 23.90
C ALA A 132 -19.03 0.18 24.37
N LYS A 133 -17.74 0.15 24.74
CA LYS A 133 -16.98 1.35 25.12
C LYS A 133 -16.53 2.17 23.90
N LEU A 134 -16.50 1.54 22.73
CA LEU A 134 -16.13 2.15 21.44
C LEU A 134 -17.38 2.55 20.63
N ALA A 135 -18.58 2.32 21.16
CA ALA A 135 -19.83 2.69 20.50
C ALA A 135 -20.02 4.21 20.45
N THR A 136 -20.60 4.70 19.37
CA THR A 136 -20.88 6.12 19.15
C THR A 136 -22.36 6.31 18.78
N ALA A 137 -22.82 7.55 18.72
CA ALA A 137 -24.17 7.85 18.25
C ALA A 137 -24.43 7.34 16.81
N GLU A 138 -23.39 7.28 15.98
CA GLU A 138 -23.45 6.79 14.62
C GLU A 138 -23.56 5.27 14.54
N THR A 139 -22.88 4.53 15.42
CA THR A 139 -22.83 3.06 15.40
C THR A 139 -23.82 2.39 16.35
N GLY A 140 -24.52 3.17 17.15
CA GLY A 140 -25.54 2.69 18.12
C GLY A 140 -24.91 1.84 19.21
N THR A 141 -25.13 0.52 19.20
CA THR A 141 -24.57 -0.43 20.19
C THR A 141 -23.30 -1.11 19.75
N LYS A 142 -22.87 -0.87 18.49
CA LYS A 142 -21.66 -1.47 17.92
C LYS A 142 -20.44 -0.61 18.19
N GLY A 143 -19.29 -1.23 18.47
CA GLY A 143 -18.03 -0.54 18.53
C GLY A 143 -17.71 0.10 17.17
N ARG A 144 -17.20 1.33 17.17
CA ARG A 144 -16.77 2.03 15.96
C ARG A 144 -15.33 1.67 15.63
N PHE A 145 -15.11 1.16 14.44
CA PHE A 145 -13.78 1.09 13.82
C PHE A 145 -13.66 2.22 12.81
N VAL A 146 -12.69 3.11 12.98
CA VAL A 146 -12.42 4.19 12.03
C VAL A 146 -11.62 3.60 10.86
N GLY A 147 -12.35 3.29 9.80
CA GLY A 147 -11.80 2.65 8.60
C GLY A 147 -11.02 3.61 7.70
N PRO A 148 -10.17 3.09 6.81
CA PRO A 148 -9.46 3.88 5.81
C PRO A 148 -10.42 4.43 4.74
N PRO A 149 -9.94 5.30 3.82
CA PRO A 149 -10.67 5.63 2.61
C PRO A 149 -11.10 4.39 1.84
N ALA A 150 -12.35 4.38 1.36
CA ALA A 150 -12.95 3.20 0.71
C ALA A 150 -12.20 2.74 -0.55
N ASP A 151 -11.55 3.68 -1.28
CA ASP A 151 -10.75 3.40 -2.46
C ASP A 151 -9.42 2.66 -2.17
N TRP A 152 -9.05 2.50 -0.89
CA TRP A 152 -7.84 1.75 -0.52
C TRP A 152 -8.02 0.23 -0.59
N GLY A 153 -9.24 -0.27 -0.79
CA GLY A 153 -9.51 -1.67 -1.13
C GLY A 153 -9.34 -2.65 0.03
N LYS A 154 -9.73 -2.25 1.23
CA LYS A 154 -9.69 -3.10 2.43
C LYS A 154 -11.00 -3.86 2.63
N HIS A 155 -10.92 -5.01 3.30
CA HIS A 155 -12.03 -5.93 3.58
C HIS A 155 -12.37 -5.99 5.07
N TYR A 156 -12.44 -4.82 5.73
CA TYR A 156 -12.68 -4.80 7.18
C TYR A 156 -14.13 -5.05 7.56
N SER A 157 -15.08 -4.60 6.77
CA SER A 157 -16.51 -4.92 6.95
C SER A 157 -16.78 -6.41 6.78
N GLU A 158 -16.10 -7.06 5.82
CA GLU A 158 -16.14 -8.50 5.63
C GLU A 158 -15.52 -9.24 6.81
N ARG A 159 -14.37 -8.77 7.32
CA ARG A 159 -13.74 -9.31 8.53
C ARG A 159 -14.66 -9.24 9.75
N ILE A 160 -15.29 -8.08 9.98
CA ILE A 160 -16.27 -7.89 11.06
C ILE A 160 -17.37 -8.94 10.95
N THR A 161 -17.89 -9.16 9.76
CA THR A 161 -18.93 -10.14 9.48
C THR A 161 -18.43 -11.57 9.69
N ALA A 162 -17.28 -11.91 9.12
CA ALA A 162 -16.68 -13.25 9.16
C ALA A 162 -16.34 -13.68 10.59
N LEU A 163 -15.79 -12.79 11.41
CA LEU A 163 -15.47 -13.01 12.82
C LEU A 163 -16.66 -12.77 13.76
N LYS A 164 -17.82 -12.36 13.23
CA LYS A 164 -19.07 -12.06 14.01
C LYS A 164 -18.83 -11.01 15.10
N MET A 165 -17.99 -10.00 14.81
CA MET A 165 -17.67 -8.95 15.76
C MET A 165 -18.82 -7.96 15.95
N ASN A 166 -18.98 -7.45 17.17
CA ASN A 166 -19.92 -6.37 17.47
C ASN A 166 -19.34 -5.00 17.12
N PHE A 167 -18.84 -4.84 15.92
CA PHE A 167 -18.24 -3.61 15.40
C PHE A 167 -18.95 -3.16 14.12
N GLN A 168 -18.74 -1.90 13.80
CA GLN A 168 -19.09 -1.29 12.53
C GLN A 168 -17.91 -0.48 12.04
N GLU A 169 -17.51 -0.72 10.77
CA GLU A 169 -16.55 0.12 10.07
C GLU A 169 -17.22 1.44 9.69
N VAL A 170 -16.51 2.55 9.99
CA VAL A 170 -16.88 3.91 9.57
C VAL A 170 -15.70 4.45 8.78
N PRO A 171 -15.73 4.34 7.44
CA PRO A 171 -14.61 4.78 6.61
C PRO A 171 -14.49 6.29 6.59
N VAL A 172 -13.25 6.79 6.57
CA VAL A 172 -12.97 8.23 6.38
C VAL A 172 -12.83 8.58 4.90
N GLY A 173 -12.98 9.86 4.56
CA GLY A 173 -12.79 10.33 3.19
C GLY A 173 -11.34 10.48 2.76
N GLN A 174 -10.41 10.62 3.71
CA GLN A 174 -8.97 10.83 3.45
C GLN A 174 -8.12 10.48 4.68
N ALA A 175 -6.84 10.17 4.46
CA ALA A 175 -5.90 9.79 5.53
C ALA A 175 -5.80 10.83 6.67
N ALA A 176 -5.81 12.12 6.34
CA ALA A 176 -5.71 13.18 7.35
C ALA A 176 -6.82 13.12 8.41
N THR A 177 -8.01 12.62 8.05
CA THR A 177 -9.13 12.43 8.98
C THR A 177 -8.84 11.35 10.02
N LEU A 178 -8.15 10.24 9.65
CA LEU A 178 -7.70 9.22 10.61
C LEU A 178 -6.84 9.85 11.71
N TRP A 179 -5.93 10.71 11.31
CA TRP A 179 -4.97 11.34 12.22
C TRP A 179 -5.61 12.40 13.10
N ALA A 180 -6.56 13.16 12.56
CA ALA A 180 -7.34 14.11 13.36
C ALA A 180 -8.20 13.41 14.43
N GLU A 181 -8.84 12.29 14.09
CA GLU A 181 -9.60 11.48 15.04
C GLU A 181 -8.69 10.83 16.09
N LEU A 182 -7.55 10.29 15.69
CA LEU A 182 -6.57 9.74 16.61
C LEU A 182 -6.06 10.80 17.60
N GLN A 183 -5.66 11.98 17.10
CA GLN A 183 -5.16 13.08 17.95
C GLN A 183 -6.23 13.50 18.95
N ALA A 184 -7.46 13.70 18.48
CA ALA A 184 -8.57 14.12 19.32
C ALA A 184 -8.89 13.11 20.45
N ALA A 185 -8.89 11.80 20.11
CA ALA A 185 -9.11 10.73 21.09
C ALA A 185 -7.93 10.60 22.06
N TYR A 186 -6.69 10.70 21.55
CA TYR A 186 -5.47 10.58 22.34
C TYR A 186 -5.36 11.67 23.40
N ASP A 187 -5.67 12.92 23.04
CA ASP A 187 -5.64 14.08 23.95
C ASP A 187 -6.65 13.95 25.09
N ARG A 188 -7.80 13.35 24.83
CA ARG A 188 -8.88 13.14 25.80
C ARG A 188 -8.84 11.78 26.50
N LYS A 189 -7.92 10.89 26.09
CA LYS A 189 -7.88 9.49 26.52
C LYS A 189 -9.21 8.75 26.27
N GLU A 190 -9.88 9.10 25.19
CA GLU A 190 -11.12 8.44 24.77
C GLU A 190 -10.80 7.14 24.00
N PRO A 191 -11.67 6.11 24.11
CA PRO A 191 -11.46 4.87 23.40
C PRO A 191 -11.56 5.09 21.88
N VAL A 192 -10.55 4.59 21.16
CA VAL A 192 -10.48 4.63 19.70
C VAL A 192 -9.76 3.40 19.16
N VAL A 193 -10.30 2.82 18.11
CA VAL A 193 -9.61 1.86 17.25
C VAL A 193 -9.76 2.32 15.81
N LEU A 194 -8.64 2.35 15.09
CA LEU A 194 -8.59 2.90 13.75
C LEU A 194 -7.65 2.11 12.85
N PHE A 195 -7.81 2.31 11.55
CA PHE A 195 -6.84 1.83 10.59
C PHE A 195 -5.49 2.56 10.74
N ASN A 196 -4.42 1.81 10.81
CA ASN A 196 -3.06 2.34 10.72
C ASN A 196 -2.19 1.41 9.88
N TRP A 197 -1.06 1.91 9.44
CA TRP A 197 -0.04 1.15 8.74
C TRP A 197 1.35 1.50 9.23
N THR A 198 2.28 0.57 9.04
CA THR A 198 3.71 0.80 9.26
C THR A 198 4.48 0.40 7.99
N PRO A 199 5.51 1.14 7.58
CA PRO A 199 6.08 2.35 8.21
C PRO A 199 5.21 3.60 8.03
N ASN A 200 5.03 4.36 9.12
CA ASN A 200 4.30 5.61 9.15
C ASN A 200 4.92 6.55 10.21
N PHE A 201 4.52 7.82 10.23
CA PHE A 201 4.94 8.78 11.24
C PHE A 201 4.20 8.62 12.58
N ILE A 202 3.08 7.91 12.58
CA ILE A 202 2.20 7.75 13.76
C ILE A 202 2.95 7.14 14.93
N GLU A 203 3.77 6.13 14.69
CA GLU A 203 4.52 5.41 15.73
C GLU A 203 5.58 6.28 16.44
N ALA A 204 5.97 7.39 15.82
CA ALA A 204 6.86 8.38 16.46
C ALA A 204 6.11 9.39 17.35
N LYS A 205 4.79 9.52 17.20
CA LYS A 205 3.96 10.49 17.93
C LYS A 205 3.06 9.87 18.98
N PHE A 206 2.61 8.64 18.76
CA PHE A 206 1.60 7.98 19.58
C PHE A 206 2.06 6.58 19.96
N GLU A 207 1.95 6.24 21.23
CA GLU A 207 2.16 4.88 21.70
C GLU A 207 0.92 4.04 21.43
N GLY A 208 1.07 2.97 20.65
CA GLY A 208 -0.03 2.10 20.29
C GLY A 208 0.44 0.78 19.72
N LYS A 209 -0.52 -0.12 19.49
CA LYS A 209 -0.27 -1.47 19.00
C LYS A 209 -1.31 -1.87 17.96
N PHE A 210 -0.94 -2.79 17.09
CA PHE A 210 -1.89 -3.45 16.22
C PHE A 210 -2.70 -4.49 16.98
N VAL A 211 -3.98 -4.61 16.62
CA VAL A 211 -4.85 -5.69 17.11
C VAL A 211 -4.38 -7.02 16.52
N GLU A 212 -4.32 -8.05 17.34
CA GLU A 212 -3.92 -9.39 16.93
C GLU A 212 -5.16 -10.20 16.55
N PHE A 213 -5.41 -10.31 15.26
CA PHE A 213 -6.40 -11.19 14.63
C PHE A 213 -5.83 -12.58 14.37
N PRO A 214 -6.64 -13.58 13.97
CA PRO A 214 -6.11 -14.86 13.48
C PRO A 214 -5.04 -14.61 12.41
N LYS A 215 -3.98 -15.44 12.42
CA LYS A 215 -2.82 -15.27 11.55
C LYS A 215 -3.25 -15.21 10.07
N TYR A 216 -2.70 -14.27 9.34
CA TYR A 216 -2.88 -14.20 7.88
C TYR A 216 -2.14 -15.35 7.18
N GLU A 217 -2.82 -15.95 6.24
CA GLU A 217 -2.26 -16.76 5.15
C GLU A 217 -3.05 -16.42 3.87
N PRO A 218 -2.49 -16.59 2.67
CA PRO A 218 -3.18 -16.19 1.42
C PRO A 218 -4.54 -16.84 1.23
N GLU A 219 -4.72 -18.06 1.73
CA GLU A 219 -5.97 -18.84 1.66
C GLU A 219 -7.13 -18.16 2.39
N CYS A 220 -6.84 -17.34 3.42
CA CYS A 220 -7.86 -16.58 4.15
C CYS A 220 -8.72 -15.69 3.24
N PHE A 221 -8.17 -15.25 2.12
CA PHE A 221 -8.85 -14.36 1.18
C PHE A 221 -9.55 -15.12 0.04
N SER A 222 -9.41 -16.45 -0.04
CA SER A 222 -9.87 -17.23 -1.18
C SER A 222 -10.56 -18.56 -0.81
N ASP A 223 -10.25 -19.15 0.35
CA ASP A 223 -10.79 -20.43 0.79
C ASP A 223 -11.51 -20.29 2.15
N PRO A 224 -12.85 -20.31 2.19
CA PRO A 224 -13.58 -20.17 3.45
C PRO A 224 -13.31 -21.33 4.44
N LYS A 225 -12.80 -22.46 3.98
CA LYS A 225 -12.48 -23.60 4.85
C LYS A 225 -11.16 -23.45 5.59
N TRP A 226 -10.35 -22.46 5.18
CA TRP A 226 -9.02 -22.24 5.77
C TRP A 226 -9.12 -21.63 7.17
N GLY A 227 -10.02 -20.66 7.37
CA GLY A 227 -10.12 -19.89 8.60
C GLY A 227 -10.96 -20.53 9.69
N SER A 228 -11.32 -19.73 10.69
CA SER A 228 -12.15 -20.13 11.82
C SER A 228 -13.66 -20.15 11.49
N ASN A 229 -14.05 -19.46 10.43
CA ASN A 229 -15.43 -19.44 9.92
C ASN A 229 -15.51 -20.11 8.54
N PRO A 230 -15.95 -21.40 8.46
CA PRO A 230 -15.99 -22.14 7.20
C PRO A 230 -16.99 -21.60 6.17
N ASP A 231 -17.80 -20.63 6.55
CA ASP A 231 -18.83 -20.03 5.67
C ASP A 231 -18.40 -18.66 5.13
N ALA A 232 -17.20 -18.18 5.49
CA ALA A 232 -16.73 -16.85 5.10
C ALA A 232 -15.21 -16.82 4.84
N ILE A 233 -14.79 -15.87 4.00
CA ILE A 233 -13.38 -15.46 3.83
C ILE A 233 -13.13 -14.18 4.63
N TYR A 234 -11.88 -13.75 4.72
CA TYR A 234 -11.44 -12.56 5.47
C TYR A 234 -11.54 -12.67 7.00
N ASP A 235 -11.58 -13.86 7.56
CA ASP A 235 -11.61 -14.08 9.02
C ASP A 235 -10.22 -14.11 9.66
N CYS A 236 -9.24 -13.42 9.08
CA CYS A 236 -7.87 -13.27 9.58
C CYS A 236 -7.43 -11.81 9.63
N GLY A 237 -6.25 -11.56 10.21
CA GLY A 237 -5.55 -10.28 10.14
C GLY A 237 -4.97 -9.98 8.77
N ALA A 238 -4.29 -8.85 8.65
CA ALA A 238 -3.47 -8.54 7.50
C ALA A 238 -2.06 -9.14 7.63
N PRO A 239 -1.26 -9.23 6.53
CA PRO A 239 0.13 -9.64 6.62
C PRO A 239 0.90 -8.81 7.67
N ALA A 240 1.51 -9.49 8.65
CA ALA A 240 2.28 -8.82 9.71
C ALA A 240 3.69 -8.40 9.23
N SER A 241 4.15 -8.96 8.11
CA SER A 241 5.45 -8.70 7.49
C SER A 241 5.28 -8.64 5.97
N GLY A 242 4.40 -7.75 5.52
CA GLY A 242 4.11 -7.56 4.10
C GLY A 242 5.24 -6.86 3.36
N TYR A 243 5.20 -6.93 2.04
CA TYR A 243 6.10 -6.19 1.17
C TYR A 243 5.58 -4.78 0.85
N LEU A 244 6.51 -3.91 0.45
CA LEU A 244 6.23 -2.69 -0.29
C LEU A 244 6.96 -2.78 -1.64
N LYS A 245 6.23 -2.80 -2.74
CA LYS A 245 6.77 -2.95 -4.10
C LYS A 245 6.63 -1.68 -4.92
N LYS A 246 7.25 -1.72 -6.09
CA LYS A 246 7.10 -0.73 -7.18
C LYS A 246 6.44 -1.40 -8.37
N ALA A 247 5.62 -0.64 -9.10
CA ALA A 247 4.97 -1.11 -10.32
C ALA A 247 5.28 -0.19 -11.50
N GLY A 248 5.35 -0.77 -12.68
CA GLY A 248 5.52 -0.03 -13.93
C GLY A 248 4.52 -0.45 -15.00
N SER A 249 4.27 0.43 -15.98
CA SER A 249 3.58 0.06 -17.19
C SER A 249 4.48 -0.80 -18.10
N LYS A 250 3.88 -1.61 -18.97
CA LYS A 250 4.62 -2.30 -20.03
C LYS A 250 5.41 -1.31 -20.90
N GLN A 251 4.82 -0.16 -21.21
CA GLN A 251 5.44 0.89 -22.02
C GLN A 251 6.69 1.49 -21.35
N LEU A 252 6.79 1.46 -20.02
CA LEU A 252 7.93 2.01 -19.28
C LEU A 252 9.23 1.35 -19.76
N ALA A 253 9.28 0.02 -19.80
CA ALA A 253 10.47 -0.71 -20.25
C ALA A 253 10.72 -0.58 -21.77
N GLU A 254 9.68 -0.37 -22.56
CA GLU A 254 9.78 -0.22 -24.01
C GLU A 254 10.26 1.18 -24.42
N LYS A 255 9.70 2.23 -23.79
CA LYS A 255 9.98 3.62 -24.13
C LYS A 255 11.20 4.19 -23.41
N TRP A 256 11.43 3.77 -22.15
CA TRP A 256 12.49 4.30 -21.28
C TRP A 256 13.27 3.17 -20.58
N PRO A 257 14.00 2.32 -21.33
CA PRO A 257 14.70 1.16 -20.75
C PRO A 257 15.73 1.55 -19.68
N LYS A 258 16.47 2.67 -19.84
CA LYS A 258 17.45 3.12 -18.84
C LYS A 258 16.77 3.67 -17.60
N ALA A 259 15.70 4.50 -17.76
CA ALA A 259 14.93 4.96 -16.64
C ALA A 259 14.30 3.78 -15.87
N THR A 260 13.84 2.74 -16.56
CA THR A 260 13.33 1.52 -15.94
C THR A 260 14.37 0.85 -15.05
N GLU A 261 15.64 0.78 -15.48
CA GLU A 261 16.72 0.24 -14.65
C GLU A 261 17.05 1.12 -13.45
N VAL A 262 16.88 2.43 -13.55
CA VAL A 262 16.98 3.35 -12.41
C VAL A 262 15.83 3.08 -11.42
N LEU A 263 14.58 2.99 -11.90
CA LEU A 263 13.40 2.75 -11.10
C LEU A 263 13.43 1.39 -10.37
N LYS A 264 13.96 0.33 -11.01
CA LYS A 264 14.20 -0.96 -10.34
C LYS A 264 15.14 -0.82 -9.15
N LYS A 265 16.15 0.06 -9.23
CA LYS A 265 17.14 0.28 -8.17
C LYS A 265 16.65 1.20 -7.06
N VAL A 266 15.58 1.98 -7.29
CA VAL A 266 14.96 2.79 -6.23
C VAL A 266 14.58 1.88 -5.07
N ASN A 267 15.05 2.25 -3.87
CA ASN A 267 14.86 1.43 -2.69
C ASN A 267 14.79 2.31 -1.45
N PHE A 268 13.75 2.10 -0.64
CA PHE A 268 13.53 2.82 0.61
C PHE A 268 13.42 1.84 1.77
N THR A 269 13.95 2.26 2.93
CA THR A 269 13.83 1.56 4.21
C THR A 269 12.60 2.05 4.97
N ASN A 270 12.15 1.29 5.99
CA ASN A 270 11.08 1.73 6.90
C ASN A 270 11.33 3.15 7.45
N ALA A 271 12.57 3.45 7.89
CA ALA A 271 12.92 4.76 8.43
C ALA A 271 12.76 5.90 7.40
N GLN A 272 13.16 5.67 6.15
CA GLN A 272 13.01 6.66 5.08
C GLN A 272 11.55 6.92 4.72
N ILE A 273 10.73 5.87 4.67
CA ILE A 273 9.30 5.98 4.39
C ILE A 273 8.57 6.70 5.54
N ALA A 274 8.86 6.34 6.79
CA ALA A 274 8.31 7.03 7.95
C ALA A 274 8.71 8.52 8.00
N ALA A 275 9.98 8.83 7.69
CA ALA A 275 10.45 10.20 7.58
C ALA A 275 9.73 10.97 6.46
N ALA A 276 9.54 10.36 5.28
CA ALA A 276 8.77 10.96 4.19
C ALA A 276 7.31 11.22 4.59
N ALA A 277 6.68 10.27 5.30
CA ALA A 277 5.32 10.44 5.81
C ALA A 277 5.18 11.60 6.82
N ALA A 278 6.26 11.95 7.52
CA ALA A 278 6.28 13.04 8.52
C ALA A 278 6.53 14.43 7.92
N MET A 279 6.80 14.54 6.63
CA MET A 279 7.14 15.80 5.95
C MET A 279 5.91 16.62 5.51
N VAL A 280 4.72 16.05 5.56
CA VAL A 280 3.48 16.65 5.05
C VAL A 280 2.44 16.77 6.15
#